data_12b7d68021d48a82dc81e4c5b99ced4f
#
_entry.id   12b7d68021d48a82dc81e4c5b99ced4f
#
_cell.length_a   1.000
_cell.length_b   1.000
_cell.length_c   1.000
_cell.angle_alpha   90.00
_cell.angle_beta   90.00
_cell.angle_gamma   90.00
#
_symmetry.space_group_name_H-M   'P 1'
#
loop_
_entity.id
_entity.type
_entity.pdbx_description
1 polymer ?
#
loop_
_entity_poly.entity_id
_entity_poly.type
_entity_poly.pdbx_seq_one_letter_code
_entity_poly.pdbx_strand_id
1 'polypeptide(L)'
;MRLVPFLTLTAAGLWPLSAAPLTPGSFITAPCGPRGTWNLYQTSKEPLTWVEAQELAEKTEDPGGGTGKKGHLVVISSAAENMFVYQYAQGTYLWIGLTDHERWGGKEAGADRLGGWRWVNGEPYTWSAWRSAEPNESPAGAEDGVVIQHSGRWSDWGIGIDGQRPHKHPFMIEWDTQLPQPVPGVQKIGRVLPEKWPVDLTAWKGQVVGQGLWRTAGQTGIDGTNLRTIIEGLIPALEKNPDVFGSPRLNYRWPGRKKNPGGWVDITDRPLQPLAITGCGSLHVSKVHLDTPGTWSFNVHGDDFFAVRFPGLKWKSVSGMGGLDPLDAETVYFDTLSGDGRLIGVIDLPAGDHTLEVVSGNRANDVMLQLLAAPGEFTMDGATDRWRFPGHKAKEDLAWPGVDDKGWKVTRIEQPADAKPFRKFEDAITLADNGKATATGDFDSINFIDSDAEGDVRFPSPVPFPGDQPGNQDNYVIKAEATLVIPRDGIYHIGIHGEDHCGLCIVGEKWTSIIRDTGYNARMVKDTLGEGETDLNGANAQVAGEISLTKGTYRIEAVRGNFVGPSALSVFGGPAGYAPRLLTKGGAKIEPDINGLPLVEAPK
;
A
#
# COMPACT_ATOMS: atom_id res chain seq x y z
N MET A 1 43.08 50.72 -11.19
CA MET A 1 42.56 49.41 -11.43
C MET A 1 42.92 48.53 -10.23
N ARG A 2 42.07 48.47 -9.20
CA ARG A 2 42.28 47.67 -7.99
C ARG A 2 41.36 46.45 -8.06
N LEU A 3 41.96 45.27 -8.10
CA LEU A 3 41.27 44.00 -8.00
C LEU A 3 40.78 43.79 -6.55
N VAL A 4 39.50 43.55 -6.38
CA VAL A 4 38.88 43.12 -5.12
C VAL A 4 38.78 41.59 -5.19
N PRO A 5 39.31 40.85 -4.21
CA PRO A 5 39.11 39.40 -4.19
C PRO A 5 37.70 39.06 -3.74
N PHE A 6 36.98 38.28 -4.55
CA PHE A 6 35.76 37.61 -4.16
C PHE A 6 36.08 36.50 -3.14
N LEU A 7 35.66 36.71 -1.90
CA LEU A 7 35.58 35.64 -0.90
C LEU A 7 34.39 34.76 -1.26
N THR A 8 34.67 33.58 -1.77
CA THR A 8 33.66 32.49 -1.84
C THR A 8 33.44 31.96 -0.41
N LEU A 9 32.34 32.39 0.21
CA LEU A 9 31.80 31.71 1.38
C LEU A 9 31.26 30.35 0.90
N THR A 10 32.01 29.29 1.15
CA THR A 10 31.44 27.94 1.15
C THR A 10 30.51 27.84 2.35
N ALA A 11 29.21 27.92 2.10
CA ALA A 11 28.19 27.52 3.05
C ALA A 11 28.44 26.04 3.35
N ALA A 12 29.01 25.76 4.52
CA ALA A 12 28.97 24.44 5.10
C ALA A 12 27.47 24.16 5.38
N GLY A 13 26.87 23.38 4.52
CA GLY A 13 25.52 22.94 4.68
C GLY A 13 25.41 22.23 6.03
N LEU A 14 24.63 22.81 6.93
CA LEU A 14 24.07 22.10 8.07
C LEU A 14 23.14 21.04 7.49
N TRP A 15 23.64 19.83 7.39
CA TRP A 15 22.82 18.66 7.14
C TRP A 15 21.83 18.57 8.29
N PRO A 16 20.51 18.59 8.04
CA PRO A 16 19.56 18.36 9.11
C PRO A 16 19.82 16.95 9.66
N LEU A 17 19.75 16.83 10.97
CA LEU A 17 19.86 15.61 11.73
C LEU A 17 18.71 14.62 11.35
N SER A 18 18.83 13.97 10.20
CA SER A 18 18.45 12.57 10.15
C SER A 18 19.25 11.91 11.26
N ALA A 19 18.68 10.98 12.03
CA ALA A 19 19.46 10.26 13.05
C ALA A 19 20.79 9.89 12.40
N ALA A 20 21.89 10.49 12.90
CA ALA A 20 23.18 10.37 12.21
C ALA A 20 23.45 8.90 11.97
N PRO A 21 23.91 8.49 10.77
CA PRO A 21 24.18 7.10 10.49
C PRO A 21 24.96 6.51 11.65
N LEU A 22 24.46 5.41 12.23
CA LEU A 22 25.17 4.79 13.31
C LEU A 22 26.54 4.33 12.81
N THR A 23 27.56 4.68 13.57
CA THR A 23 28.88 4.13 13.34
C THR A 23 28.78 2.59 13.49
N PRO A 24 29.35 1.80 12.59
CA PRO A 24 29.38 0.36 12.71
C PRO A 24 29.86 -0.09 14.12
N GLY A 25 29.11 -0.98 14.76
CA GLY A 25 29.35 -1.43 16.14
C GLY A 25 28.77 -0.55 17.24
N SER A 26 27.99 0.48 16.91
CA SER A 26 27.31 1.34 17.89
C SER A 26 26.19 0.61 18.63
N PHE A 27 26.03 0.99 19.90
CA PHE A 27 24.91 0.51 20.71
C PHE A 27 23.73 1.48 20.67
N ILE A 28 22.53 0.92 20.68
CA ILE A 28 21.27 1.65 20.73
C ILE A 28 20.33 0.99 21.72
N THR A 29 19.49 1.77 22.37
CA THR A 29 18.38 1.27 23.16
C THR A 29 17.05 1.77 22.59
N ALA A 30 16.07 0.86 22.46
CA ALA A 30 14.76 1.16 21.90
C ALA A 30 13.63 0.49 22.72
N PRO A 31 12.42 1.11 22.78
CA PRO A 31 11.29 0.57 23.56
C PRO A 31 10.50 -0.49 22.76
N CYS A 32 11.21 -1.43 22.16
CA CYS A 32 10.63 -2.48 21.31
C CYS A 32 10.33 -3.79 22.07
N GLY A 33 10.68 -3.88 23.34
CA GLY A 33 10.36 -5.05 24.16
C GLY A 33 8.88 -5.09 24.59
N PRO A 34 8.43 -6.22 25.13
CA PRO A 34 7.06 -6.41 25.59
C PRO A 34 6.58 -5.28 26.51
N ARG A 35 5.34 -4.77 26.28
CA ARG A 35 4.74 -3.67 27.05
C ARG A 35 5.53 -2.36 27.01
N GLY A 36 6.34 -2.14 25.95
CA GLY A 36 7.17 -0.95 25.81
C GLY A 36 8.41 -0.95 26.72
N THR A 37 8.87 -2.10 27.14
CA THR A 37 10.17 -2.26 27.79
C THR A 37 11.30 -2.02 26.79
N TRP A 38 12.48 -1.63 27.31
CA TRP A 38 13.60 -1.24 26.48
C TRP A 38 14.52 -2.42 26.25
N ASN A 39 14.83 -2.69 24.98
CA ASN A 39 15.84 -3.64 24.56
C ASN A 39 17.12 -2.90 24.14
N LEU A 40 18.23 -3.65 24.17
CA LEU A 40 19.54 -3.18 23.72
C LEU A 40 19.86 -3.79 22.35
N TYR A 41 20.42 -2.99 21.48
CA TYR A 41 20.80 -3.39 20.12
C TYR A 41 22.23 -2.96 19.81
N GLN A 42 22.90 -3.70 18.93
CA GLN A 42 24.20 -3.32 18.39
C GLN A 42 24.23 -3.55 16.88
N THR A 43 24.65 -2.52 16.13
CA THR A 43 24.88 -2.65 14.69
C THR A 43 26.16 -3.44 14.42
N SER A 44 26.21 -4.23 13.36
CA SER A 44 27.40 -4.98 12.95
C SER A 44 28.55 -4.04 12.60
N LYS A 45 29.78 -4.50 12.83
CA LYS A 45 31.00 -3.81 12.38
C LYS A 45 31.30 -4.08 10.92
N GLU A 46 30.97 -5.27 10.46
CA GLU A 46 31.21 -5.76 9.10
C GLU A 46 30.06 -6.68 8.65
N PRO A 47 29.85 -6.84 7.34
CA PRO A 47 28.89 -7.78 6.81
C PRO A 47 29.34 -9.25 7.02
N LEU A 48 28.42 -10.10 7.47
CA LEU A 48 28.63 -11.56 7.63
C LEU A 48 27.53 -12.32 6.89
N THR A 49 27.71 -13.63 6.71
CA THR A 49 26.60 -14.51 6.35
C THR A 49 25.59 -14.58 7.51
N TRP A 50 24.37 -14.98 7.22
CA TRP A 50 23.34 -15.09 8.26
C TRP A 50 23.78 -16.01 9.40
N VAL A 51 24.37 -17.17 9.06
CA VAL A 51 24.87 -18.13 10.04
C VAL A 51 26.00 -17.55 10.88
N GLU A 52 27.01 -16.93 10.25
CA GLU A 52 28.12 -16.29 10.99
C GLU A 52 27.61 -15.19 11.92
N ALA A 53 26.62 -14.42 11.48
CA ALA A 53 26.01 -13.33 12.24
C ALA A 53 25.21 -13.86 13.45
N GLN A 54 24.39 -14.89 13.27
CA GLN A 54 23.64 -15.53 14.36
C GLN A 54 24.56 -16.20 15.37
N GLU A 55 25.57 -16.93 14.92
CA GLU A 55 26.56 -17.54 15.83
C GLU A 55 27.37 -16.50 16.61
N LEU A 56 27.68 -15.35 16.01
CA LEU A 56 28.33 -14.25 16.70
C LEU A 56 27.39 -13.66 17.78
N ALA A 57 26.13 -13.44 17.44
CA ALA A 57 25.15 -12.92 18.37
C ALA A 57 24.95 -13.82 19.58
N GLU A 58 24.82 -15.15 19.39
CA GLU A 58 24.65 -16.14 20.44
C GLU A 58 25.87 -16.25 21.39
N LYS A 59 27.06 -15.87 20.94
CA LYS A 59 28.28 -15.83 21.74
C LYS A 59 28.46 -14.52 22.50
N THR A 60 27.74 -13.46 22.10
CA THR A 60 27.91 -12.13 22.67
C THR A 60 26.97 -11.92 23.86
N GLU A 61 27.53 -11.64 25.02
CA GLU A 61 26.74 -11.29 26.21
C GLU A 61 26.35 -9.83 26.21
N ASP A 62 25.25 -9.51 26.89
CA ASP A 62 24.75 -8.15 27.06
C ASP A 62 25.85 -7.22 27.66
N PRO A 63 26.38 -6.25 26.88
CA PRO A 63 27.53 -5.44 27.31
C PRO A 63 27.14 -4.26 28.22
N GLY A 64 25.88 -3.99 28.42
CA GLY A 64 25.44 -2.78 29.13
C GLY A 64 24.14 -2.91 29.91
N GLY A 65 23.35 -3.94 29.65
CA GLY A 65 22.07 -4.15 30.33
C GLY A 65 22.19 -4.84 31.67
N GLY A 66 23.36 -5.48 31.95
CA GLY A 66 23.61 -6.21 33.20
C GLY A 66 22.71 -7.43 33.41
N THR A 67 22.08 -7.94 32.38
CA THR A 67 21.14 -9.08 32.44
C THR A 67 21.85 -10.41 32.25
N GLY A 68 23.08 -10.43 31.72
CA GLY A 68 23.83 -11.64 31.38
C GLY A 68 23.22 -12.47 30.25
N LYS A 69 22.24 -11.91 29.52
CA LYS A 69 21.58 -12.57 28.39
C LYS A 69 22.50 -12.61 27.17
N LYS A 70 22.41 -13.69 26.43
CA LYS A 70 23.02 -13.80 25.11
C LYS A 70 22.22 -13.02 24.09
N GLY A 71 22.91 -12.51 23.08
CA GLY A 71 22.25 -11.83 21.95
C GLY A 71 21.74 -12.82 20.92
N HIS A 72 20.95 -12.31 20.02
CA HIS A 72 20.47 -12.96 18.79
C HIS A 72 20.39 -11.94 17.65
N LEU A 73 20.23 -12.38 16.42
CA LEU A 73 19.87 -11.47 15.34
C LEU A 73 18.54 -10.80 15.66
N VAL A 74 18.42 -9.52 15.26
CA VAL A 74 17.24 -8.71 15.58
C VAL A 74 15.95 -9.41 15.18
N VAL A 75 15.00 -9.45 16.12
CA VAL A 75 13.65 -9.97 15.96
C VAL A 75 12.73 -8.79 15.72
N ILE A 76 11.76 -8.92 14.83
CA ILE A 76 10.85 -7.85 14.47
C ILE A 76 9.41 -8.29 14.74
N SER A 77 8.88 -7.86 15.85
CA SER A 77 7.55 -8.25 16.33
C SER A 77 6.46 -7.22 16.02
N SER A 78 6.83 -6.05 15.48
CA SER A 78 5.92 -4.95 15.22
C SER A 78 6.35 -4.04 14.07
N ALA A 79 5.40 -3.29 13.53
CA ALA A 79 5.68 -2.28 12.51
C ALA A 79 6.62 -1.18 13.04
N ALA A 80 6.52 -0.80 14.31
CA ALA A 80 7.40 0.18 14.93
C ALA A 80 8.85 -0.31 14.96
N GLU A 81 9.05 -1.56 15.35
CA GLU A 81 10.37 -2.18 15.36
C GLU A 81 10.93 -2.38 13.96
N ASN A 82 10.10 -2.78 13.00
CA ASN A 82 10.50 -2.87 11.60
C ASN A 82 11.03 -1.54 11.07
N MET A 83 10.34 -0.44 11.36
CA MET A 83 10.78 0.89 10.94
C MET A 83 12.03 1.34 11.69
N PHE A 84 12.17 1.00 12.96
CA PHE A 84 13.39 1.21 13.72
C PHE A 84 14.59 0.50 13.08
N VAL A 85 14.46 -0.80 12.79
CA VAL A 85 15.53 -1.60 12.15
C VAL A 85 15.84 -1.08 10.75
N TYR A 86 14.80 -0.78 9.96
CA TYR A 86 14.91 -0.24 8.59
C TYR A 86 15.74 1.06 8.54
N GLN A 87 15.57 1.97 9.50
CA GLN A 87 16.33 3.22 9.54
C GLN A 87 17.84 2.99 9.62
N TYR A 88 18.27 1.88 10.24
CA TYR A 88 19.68 1.52 10.35
C TYR A 88 20.18 0.66 9.18
N ALA A 89 19.30 0.08 8.41
CA ALA A 89 19.64 -0.56 7.14
C ALA A 89 20.11 0.44 6.08
N GLN A 90 19.70 1.71 6.17
CA GLN A 90 20.17 2.86 5.37
C GLN A 90 20.29 2.55 3.87
N GLY A 91 19.29 1.91 3.28
CA GLY A 91 19.30 1.56 1.85
C GLY A 91 20.16 0.35 1.50
N THR A 92 20.69 -0.39 2.48
CA THR A 92 21.33 -1.68 2.29
C THR A 92 20.42 -2.80 2.78
N TYR A 93 20.70 -4.03 2.34
CA TYR A 93 20.06 -5.22 2.92
C TYR A 93 20.64 -5.48 4.31
N LEU A 94 19.80 -5.86 5.29
CA LEU A 94 20.21 -6.16 6.65
C LEU A 94 19.59 -7.49 7.09
N TRP A 95 20.41 -8.43 7.59
CA TRP A 95 19.92 -9.69 8.14
C TRP A 95 19.08 -9.48 9.39
N ILE A 96 17.94 -10.21 9.47
CA ILE A 96 17.09 -10.30 10.64
C ILE A 96 17.01 -11.75 11.13
N GLY A 97 16.56 -11.95 12.35
CA GLY A 97 16.57 -13.26 13.03
C GLY A 97 15.41 -14.18 12.67
N LEU A 98 14.84 -14.05 11.47
CA LEU A 98 13.79 -14.94 10.98
C LEU A 98 14.39 -16.01 10.06
N THR A 99 13.99 -17.28 10.26
CA THR A 99 14.49 -18.41 9.46
C THR A 99 13.47 -19.54 9.49
N ASP A 100 13.43 -20.35 8.45
CA ASP A 100 12.72 -21.63 8.42
C ASP A 100 13.68 -22.83 8.43
N HIS A 101 14.99 -22.60 8.53
CA HIS A 101 15.99 -23.65 8.64
C HIS A 101 15.84 -24.46 9.95
N GLU A 102 15.86 -25.80 9.84
CA GLU A 102 15.62 -26.75 10.94
C GLU A 102 16.59 -26.59 12.13
N ARG A 103 17.84 -26.20 11.89
CA ARG A 103 18.86 -25.97 12.93
C ARG A 103 18.40 -24.93 13.97
N TRP A 104 17.59 -23.97 13.62
CA TRP A 104 17.05 -22.92 14.50
C TRP A 104 15.56 -23.06 14.78
N GLY A 105 15.03 -24.28 14.59
CA GLY A 105 13.65 -24.62 14.92
C GLY A 105 12.61 -24.26 13.87
N GLY A 106 13.06 -23.81 12.70
CA GLY A 106 12.22 -23.65 11.53
C GLY A 106 11.84 -25.00 10.91
N LYS A 107 11.08 -24.93 9.86
CA LYS A 107 10.73 -26.08 9.05
C LYS A 107 10.57 -25.61 7.62
N GLU A 108 11.26 -26.25 6.69
CA GLU A 108 11.10 -25.99 5.27
C GLU A 108 9.64 -25.75 4.90
N ALA A 109 9.38 -24.60 4.35
CA ALA A 109 8.07 -24.25 3.83
C ALA A 109 7.76 -25.16 2.65
N GLY A 110 6.66 -25.88 2.72
CA GLY A 110 6.15 -26.65 1.61
C GLY A 110 5.42 -25.76 0.60
N ALA A 111 4.30 -26.24 0.08
CA ALA A 111 3.42 -25.42 -0.80
C ALA A 111 2.87 -24.16 -0.09
N ASP A 112 2.83 -24.15 1.25
CA ASP A 112 2.54 -22.97 2.05
C ASP A 112 3.86 -22.23 2.37
N ARG A 113 4.26 -21.32 1.51
CA ARG A 113 5.48 -20.53 1.64
C ARG A 113 5.54 -19.66 2.90
N LEU A 114 4.43 -19.43 3.58
CA LEU A 114 4.35 -18.65 4.83
C LEU A 114 4.51 -19.53 6.08
N GLY A 115 4.43 -20.84 5.94
CA GLY A 115 4.58 -21.79 7.02
C GLY A 115 6.06 -22.08 7.35
N GLY A 116 6.33 -22.48 8.59
CA GLY A 116 7.65 -22.95 8.99
C GLY A 116 8.59 -21.91 9.58
N TRP A 117 8.43 -20.65 9.25
CA TRP A 117 9.25 -19.53 9.73
C TRP A 117 9.24 -19.38 11.25
N ARG A 118 10.42 -19.14 11.84
CA ARG A 118 10.62 -18.99 13.29
C ARG A 118 11.62 -17.88 13.59
N TRP A 119 11.35 -17.14 14.65
CA TRP A 119 12.33 -16.23 15.24
C TRP A 119 13.38 -17.02 16.04
N VAL A 120 14.65 -16.64 15.89
CA VAL A 120 15.80 -17.30 16.55
C VAL A 120 15.75 -17.23 18.07
N ASN A 121 15.02 -16.28 18.67
CA ASN A 121 14.81 -16.17 20.11
C ASN A 121 13.59 -16.97 20.61
N GLY A 122 12.85 -17.63 19.72
CA GLY A 122 11.65 -18.42 20.04
C GLY A 122 10.37 -17.62 20.25
N GLU A 123 10.37 -16.33 19.99
CA GLU A 123 9.14 -15.54 20.01
C GLU A 123 8.12 -16.01 18.96
N PRO A 124 6.81 -15.83 19.21
CA PRO A 124 5.79 -16.16 18.22
C PRO A 124 5.92 -15.32 16.95
N TYR A 125 5.91 -15.96 15.79
CA TYR A 125 5.84 -15.28 14.50
C TYR A 125 4.41 -14.86 14.22
N THR A 126 4.04 -13.62 14.59
CA THR A 126 2.68 -13.08 14.51
C THR A 126 2.56 -11.86 13.62
N TRP A 127 3.68 -11.30 13.20
CA TRP A 127 3.74 -10.11 12.36
C TRP A 127 4.80 -10.27 11.27
N SER A 128 4.57 -9.75 10.09
CA SER A 128 5.50 -9.82 8.97
C SER A 128 5.40 -8.61 8.04
N ALA A 129 6.45 -8.38 7.26
CA ALA A 129 6.52 -7.33 6.24
C ALA A 129 7.07 -7.86 4.90
N TRP A 130 6.67 -9.05 4.49
CA TRP A 130 7.12 -9.62 3.24
C TRP A 130 6.86 -8.71 2.03
N ARG A 131 7.77 -8.70 1.11
CA ARG A 131 7.58 -8.09 -0.21
C ARG A 131 6.55 -8.91 -0.99
N SER A 132 5.90 -8.30 -1.98
CA SER A 132 5.03 -9.04 -2.92
C SER A 132 5.82 -10.18 -3.58
N ALA A 133 5.22 -11.36 -3.62
CA ALA A 133 5.82 -12.62 -4.07
C ALA A 133 6.96 -13.17 -3.19
N GLU A 134 7.19 -12.65 -1.99
CA GLU A 134 8.07 -13.23 -0.98
C GLU A 134 7.27 -13.79 0.21
N PRO A 135 7.77 -14.79 0.93
CA PRO A 135 8.96 -15.59 0.62
C PRO A 135 8.75 -16.43 -0.65
N ASN A 136 9.81 -16.63 -1.45
CA ASN A 136 9.66 -17.28 -2.76
C ASN A 136 10.43 -18.59 -2.90
N GLU A 137 11.36 -18.90 -1.99
CA GLU A 137 12.14 -20.15 -1.99
C GLU A 137 12.78 -20.49 -3.34
N SER A 138 13.47 -19.55 -3.93
CA SER A 138 13.98 -19.70 -5.30
C SER A 138 15.51 -19.93 -5.38
N PRO A 139 15.99 -21.16 -5.63
CA PRO A 139 15.24 -22.41 -5.81
C PRO A 139 14.74 -23.00 -4.48
N ALA A 140 13.76 -23.88 -4.53
CA ALA A 140 13.13 -24.47 -3.36
C ALA A 140 14.18 -25.04 -2.38
N GLY A 141 14.06 -24.70 -1.07
CA GLY A 141 14.97 -25.11 -0.02
C GLY A 141 16.35 -24.43 -0.08
N ALA A 142 16.47 -23.25 -0.66
CA ALA A 142 17.74 -22.56 -0.82
C ALA A 142 17.80 -21.17 -0.18
N GLU A 143 16.74 -20.70 0.46
CA GLU A 143 16.62 -19.34 0.96
C GLU A 143 16.03 -19.30 2.38
N ASP A 144 16.78 -19.82 3.36
CA ASP A 144 16.32 -20.05 4.74
C ASP A 144 16.49 -18.84 5.68
N GLY A 145 17.04 -17.75 5.23
CA GLY A 145 17.27 -16.54 6.05
C GLY A 145 16.61 -15.32 5.49
N VAL A 146 16.28 -14.36 6.32
CA VAL A 146 15.52 -13.18 5.93
C VAL A 146 16.34 -11.90 6.01
N VAL A 147 16.23 -11.08 4.97
CA VAL A 147 16.75 -9.72 4.94
C VAL A 147 15.62 -8.70 4.95
N ILE A 148 15.79 -7.61 5.68
CA ILE A 148 15.03 -6.39 5.46
C ILE A 148 15.69 -5.60 4.32
N GLN A 149 14.90 -5.22 3.33
CA GLN A 149 15.37 -4.51 2.14
C GLN A 149 15.29 -2.98 2.32
N HIS A 150 15.81 -2.26 1.33
CA HIS A 150 15.77 -0.80 1.24
C HIS A 150 14.35 -0.18 1.22
N SER A 151 13.31 -1.00 1.08
CA SER A 151 11.91 -0.58 1.18
C SER A 151 11.27 -0.85 2.55
N GLY A 152 12.02 -1.40 3.51
CA GLY A 152 11.48 -1.90 4.77
C GLY A 152 10.72 -3.22 4.64
N ARG A 153 10.71 -3.82 3.45
CA ARG A 153 10.10 -5.12 3.17
C ARG A 153 11.12 -6.23 3.29
N TRP A 154 10.63 -7.45 3.49
CA TRP A 154 11.43 -8.65 3.69
C TRP A 154 11.51 -9.51 2.43
N SER A 155 12.65 -10.17 2.26
CA SER A 155 12.86 -11.26 1.31
C SER A 155 13.66 -12.36 1.97
N ASP A 156 13.39 -13.61 1.59
CA ASP A 156 14.19 -14.78 1.93
C ASP A 156 15.44 -14.87 1.05
N TRP A 157 16.53 -15.33 1.63
CA TRP A 157 17.83 -15.43 0.96
C TRP A 157 18.64 -16.59 1.53
N GLY A 158 19.54 -17.13 0.71
CA GLY A 158 20.43 -18.22 1.11
C GLY A 158 21.39 -17.84 2.25
N ILE A 159 21.41 -18.66 3.29
CA ILE A 159 22.19 -18.43 4.51
C ILE A 159 23.64 -18.94 4.45
N GLY A 160 24.01 -19.67 3.40
CA GLY A 160 25.38 -20.09 3.13
C GLY A 160 25.77 -21.45 3.72
N ILE A 161 24.79 -22.27 4.10
CA ILE A 161 24.99 -23.68 4.49
C ILE A 161 24.11 -24.60 3.63
N ASP A 162 24.31 -25.90 3.72
CA ASP A 162 23.54 -26.93 3.02
C ASP A 162 23.44 -26.75 1.49
N GLY A 163 24.50 -26.17 0.91
CA GLY A 163 24.58 -25.91 -0.53
C GLY A 163 24.01 -24.57 -0.97
N GLN A 164 23.45 -23.81 -0.05
CA GLN A 164 22.90 -22.49 -0.33
C GLN A 164 23.99 -21.46 -0.64
N ARG A 165 23.64 -20.46 -1.41
CA ARG A 165 24.55 -19.37 -1.76
C ARG A 165 24.85 -18.50 -0.54
N PRO A 166 26.13 -18.29 -0.15
CA PRO A 166 26.47 -17.39 0.94
C PRO A 166 26.33 -15.92 0.49
N HIS A 167 25.44 -15.21 1.14
CA HIS A 167 25.33 -13.76 1.05
C HIS A 167 25.87 -13.12 2.34
N LYS A 168 26.56 -11.98 2.20
CA LYS A 168 27.07 -11.21 3.33
C LYS A 168 26.37 -9.87 3.42
N HIS A 169 25.66 -9.65 4.53
CA HIS A 169 24.96 -8.40 4.80
C HIS A 169 25.33 -7.85 6.17
N PRO A 170 25.20 -6.54 6.40
CA PRO A 170 25.08 -5.97 7.73
C PRO A 170 23.97 -6.66 8.52
N PHE A 171 24.06 -6.62 9.84
CA PHE A 171 23.09 -7.19 10.75
C PHE A 171 23.03 -6.38 12.04
N MET A 172 22.02 -6.66 12.84
CA MET A 172 21.87 -6.08 14.17
C MET A 172 21.74 -7.20 15.19
N ILE A 173 22.52 -7.11 16.27
CA ILE A 173 22.37 -7.99 17.45
C ILE A 173 21.38 -7.32 18.38
N GLU A 174 20.45 -8.09 18.91
CA GLU A 174 19.49 -7.70 19.92
C GLU A 174 19.70 -8.47 21.21
N TRP A 175 19.50 -7.80 22.33
CA TRP A 175 19.39 -8.41 23.65
C TRP A 175 18.04 -8.02 24.25
N ASP A 176 17.23 -9.03 24.56
CA ASP A 176 15.91 -8.87 25.22
C ASP A 176 16.09 -8.42 26.67
N THR A 177 16.66 -7.24 26.87
CA THR A 177 16.93 -6.73 28.21
C THR A 177 15.66 -6.42 28.99
N GLN A 178 14.60 -6.03 28.28
CA GLN A 178 13.25 -5.74 28.83
C GLN A 178 13.30 -4.81 30.04
N LEU A 179 14.17 -3.81 30.00
CA LEU A 179 14.31 -2.84 31.08
C LEU A 179 13.13 -1.85 31.09
N PRO A 180 12.72 -1.34 32.26
CA PRO A 180 11.67 -0.34 32.34
C PRO A 180 12.11 1.05 31.83
N GLN A 181 13.41 1.25 31.68
CA GLN A 181 14.04 2.48 31.22
C GLN A 181 15.14 2.17 30.21
N PRO A 182 15.51 3.13 29.33
CA PRO A 182 16.65 2.94 28.44
C PRO A 182 17.94 2.64 29.20
N VAL A 183 18.85 1.91 28.58
CA VAL A 183 20.17 1.60 29.14
C VAL A 183 20.95 2.90 29.37
N PRO A 184 21.43 3.19 30.59
CA PRO A 184 22.14 4.41 30.88
C PRO A 184 23.42 4.56 30.04
N GLY A 185 23.64 5.74 29.49
CA GLY A 185 24.82 6.03 28.67
C GLY A 185 24.80 5.48 27.25
N VAL A 186 23.80 4.69 26.89
CA VAL A 186 23.58 4.20 25.53
C VAL A 186 22.71 5.20 24.75
N GLN A 187 23.03 5.38 23.47
CA GLN A 187 22.24 6.22 22.58
C GLN A 187 20.79 5.69 22.52
N LYS A 188 19.82 6.55 22.80
CA LYS A 188 18.40 6.23 22.59
C LYS A 188 18.07 6.37 21.12
N ILE A 189 17.15 5.52 20.66
CA ILE A 189 16.51 5.76 19.38
C ILE A 189 15.91 7.17 19.35
N GLY A 190 16.12 7.89 18.27
CA GLY A 190 15.46 9.16 18.02
C GLY A 190 14.05 8.99 17.49
N ARG A 191 13.21 10.00 17.62
CA ARG A 191 11.95 10.07 16.88
C ARG A 191 12.22 10.11 15.39
N VAL A 192 11.45 9.36 14.62
CA VAL A 192 11.50 9.43 13.15
C VAL A 192 10.95 10.76 12.68
N LEU A 193 9.85 11.19 13.28
CA LEU A 193 9.15 12.41 12.92
C LEU A 193 9.42 13.53 13.95
N PRO A 194 9.34 14.81 13.55
CA PRO A 194 9.52 15.91 14.47
C PRO A 194 8.40 15.94 15.54
N GLU A 195 8.72 16.38 16.75
CA GLU A 195 7.71 16.57 17.81
C GLU A 195 6.66 17.61 17.42
N LYS A 196 7.15 18.71 16.85
CA LYS A 196 6.28 19.78 16.40
C LYS A 196 5.72 19.45 15.03
N TRP A 197 4.42 19.48 14.93
CA TRP A 197 3.68 19.41 13.67
C TRP A 197 3.25 20.80 13.22
N PRO A 198 2.90 20.98 11.93
CA PRO A 198 2.35 22.23 11.44
C PRO A 198 1.09 22.66 12.19
N VAL A 199 0.68 23.89 12.00
CA VAL A 199 -0.45 24.52 12.69
C VAL A 199 -1.77 23.77 12.50
N ASP A 200 -2.64 23.85 13.51
CA ASP A 200 -4.02 23.34 13.39
C ASP A 200 -4.84 24.24 12.44
N LEU A 201 -5.01 23.78 11.21
CA LEU A 201 -5.78 24.49 10.19
C LEU A 201 -7.29 24.54 10.50
N THR A 202 -7.82 23.73 11.43
CA THR A 202 -9.23 23.83 11.83
C THR A 202 -9.52 25.06 12.65
N ALA A 203 -8.51 25.61 13.34
CA ALA A 203 -8.58 26.87 14.05
C ALA A 203 -8.31 28.10 13.16
N TRP A 204 -8.09 27.90 11.86
CA TRP A 204 -7.79 28.97 10.91
C TRP A 204 -8.98 29.92 10.73
N LYS A 205 -8.75 31.22 10.99
CA LYS A 205 -9.77 32.26 10.90
C LYS A 205 -9.67 33.13 9.61
N GLY A 206 -8.68 32.84 8.76
CA GLY A 206 -8.52 33.51 7.48
C GLY A 206 -9.51 32.97 6.43
N GLN A 207 -9.39 33.50 5.21
CA GLN A 207 -10.22 33.05 4.09
C GLN A 207 -9.92 31.59 3.76
N VAL A 208 -10.96 30.78 3.53
CA VAL A 208 -10.88 29.41 3.04
C VAL A 208 -11.49 29.35 1.66
N VAL A 209 -10.74 28.87 0.67
CA VAL A 209 -11.20 28.71 -0.71
C VAL A 209 -11.81 27.30 -0.88
N GLY A 210 -13.03 27.23 -1.40
CA GLY A 210 -13.74 25.95 -1.60
C GLY A 210 -14.56 25.52 -0.37
N GLN A 211 -15.16 24.34 -0.46
CA GLN A 211 -16.09 23.80 0.53
C GLN A 211 -15.65 22.42 1.00
N GLY A 212 -16.04 22.07 2.22
CA GLY A 212 -15.80 20.77 2.82
C GLY A 212 -15.25 20.88 4.24
N LEU A 213 -15.19 19.74 4.93
CA LEU A 213 -14.77 19.67 6.32
C LEU A 213 -13.26 19.50 6.51
N TRP A 214 -12.54 19.21 5.44
CA TRP A 214 -11.08 19.20 5.43
C TRP A 214 -10.55 20.62 5.18
N ARG A 215 -9.53 20.98 5.93
CA ARG A 215 -8.72 22.20 5.73
C ARG A 215 -7.36 21.78 5.24
N THR A 216 -7.00 22.23 4.06
CA THR A 216 -5.75 21.86 3.38
C THR A 216 -4.92 23.09 3.10
N ALA A 217 -3.65 23.03 3.43
CA ALA A 217 -2.66 24.02 3.02
C ALA A 217 -1.37 23.33 2.60
N GLY A 218 -0.63 23.92 1.68
CA GLY A 218 0.59 23.33 1.16
C GLY A 218 1.64 24.36 0.81
N GLN A 219 2.86 23.88 0.60
CA GLN A 219 4.03 24.66 0.27
C GLN A 219 4.88 23.95 -0.78
N THR A 220 5.44 24.73 -1.70
CA THR A 220 6.43 24.28 -2.69
C THR A 220 7.83 24.73 -2.29
N GLY A 221 8.86 24.13 -2.90
CA GLY A 221 10.25 24.47 -2.62
C GLY A 221 10.75 23.90 -1.28
N ILE A 222 10.09 22.87 -0.77
CA ILE A 222 10.54 22.13 0.41
C ILE A 222 11.56 21.07 -0.04
N ASP A 223 12.59 20.87 0.78
CA ASP A 223 13.50 19.73 0.58
C ASP A 223 12.72 18.42 0.86
N GLY A 224 12.42 17.70 -0.20
CA GLY A 224 11.60 16.48 -0.18
C GLY A 224 12.42 15.20 -0.04
N THR A 225 13.53 15.19 0.68
CA THR A 225 14.37 13.99 0.82
C THR A 225 13.77 12.90 1.72
N ASN A 226 12.93 13.29 2.66
CA ASN A 226 12.20 12.39 3.56
C ASN A 226 11.01 13.11 4.21
N LEU A 227 10.13 12.36 4.86
CA LEU A 227 8.94 12.90 5.50
C LEU A 227 9.25 13.92 6.60
N ARG A 228 10.33 13.72 7.36
CA ARG A 228 10.76 14.66 8.40
C ARG A 228 11.08 16.03 7.83
N THR A 229 11.89 16.09 6.75
CA THR A 229 12.23 17.36 6.09
C THR A 229 11.01 18.05 5.48
N ILE A 230 10.04 17.28 4.98
CA ILE A 230 8.75 17.82 4.54
C ILE A 230 8.01 18.49 5.69
N ILE A 231 7.87 17.83 6.83
CA ILE A 231 7.15 18.39 7.99
C ILE A 231 7.87 19.63 8.52
N GLU A 232 9.18 19.57 8.72
CA GLU A 232 9.99 20.69 9.21
C GLU A 232 9.94 21.88 8.25
N GLY A 233 9.90 21.66 6.95
CA GLY A 233 9.75 22.71 5.94
C GLY A 233 8.36 23.33 5.88
N LEU A 234 7.31 22.55 6.18
CA LEU A 234 5.92 23.03 6.22
C LEU A 234 5.67 23.98 7.40
N ILE A 235 6.27 23.72 8.57
CA ILE A 235 5.99 24.48 9.80
C ILE A 235 6.14 25.99 9.60
N PRO A 236 7.31 26.52 9.18
CA PRO A 236 7.51 27.96 9.06
C PRO A 236 6.68 28.60 7.93
N ALA A 237 6.35 27.83 6.89
CA ALA A 237 5.53 28.30 5.79
C ALA A 237 4.07 28.49 6.20
N LEU A 238 3.50 27.50 6.91
CA LEU A 238 2.12 27.52 7.34
C LEU A 238 1.86 28.43 8.56
N GLU A 239 2.88 28.72 9.36
CA GLU A 239 2.78 29.69 10.46
C GLU A 239 2.65 31.15 9.98
N LYS A 240 3.10 31.46 8.77
CA LYS A 240 3.15 32.86 8.30
C LYS A 240 1.83 33.36 7.72
N ASN A 241 1.25 32.65 6.83
CA ASN A 241 -0.05 32.96 6.21
C ASN A 241 -0.35 31.95 5.09
N PRO A 242 -0.85 30.77 5.39
CA PRO A 242 -1.14 29.79 4.37
C PRO A 242 -2.39 30.15 3.56
N ASP A 243 -2.35 29.81 2.28
CA ASP A 243 -3.58 29.67 1.51
C ASP A 243 -4.28 28.38 1.94
N VAL A 244 -5.46 28.50 2.54
CA VAL A 244 -6.22 27.37 3.05
C VAL A 244 -7.37 27.02 2.11
N PHE A 245 -7.47 25.76 1.75
CA PHE A 245 -8.49 25.21 0.89
C PHE A 245 -9.43 24.29 1.67
N GLY A 246 -10.73 24.43 1.43
CA GLY A 246 -11.74 23.48 1.89
C GLY A 246 -11.87 22.32 0.91
N SER A 247 -11.94 21.10 1.41
CA SER A 247 -12.12 19.91 0.59
C SER A 247 -13.13 18.95 1.21
N PRO A 248 -13.98 18.28 0.41
CA PRO A 248 -14.93 17.31 0.93
C PRO A 248 -14.28 15.99 1.36
N ARG A 249 -13.13 15.65 0.79
CA ARG A 249 -12.43 14.38 1.05
C ARG A 249 -10.97 14.46 0.63
N LEU A 250 -10.14 13.56 1.12
CA LEU A 250 -8.76 13.39 0.68
C LEU A 250 -8.71 12.30 -0.41
N ASN A 251 -8.68 12.74 -1.66
CA ASN A 251 -8.65 11.90 -2.85
C ASN A 251 -7.97 12.64 -3.99
N TYR A 252 -6.66 12.86 -3.86
CA TYR A 252 -5.91 13.81 -4.66
C TYR A 252 -4.91 13.14 -5.57
N ARG A 253 -4.73 13.71 -6.76
CA ARG A 253 -3.64 13.40 -7.66
C ARG A 253 -3.11 14.65 -8.34
N TRP A 254 -1.89 14.58 -8.84
CA TRP A 254 -1.35 15.59 -9.73
C TRP A 254 -2.14 15.63 -11.05
N PRO A 255 -2.50 16.81 -11.57
CA PRO A 255 -3.33 16.91 -12.77
C PRO A 255 -2.70 16.34 -14.04
N GLY A 256 -1.37 16.29 -14.12
CA GLY A 256 -0.61 15.75 -15.24
C GLY A 256 -0.43 14.24 -15.24
N ARG A 257 -0.78 13.57 -14.13
CA ARG A 257 -0.62 12.13 -14.00
C ARG A 257 -1.56 11.39 -14.96
N LYS A 258 -0.99 10.56 -15.81
CA LYS A 258 -1.75 9.73 -16.76
C LYS A 258 -2.16 8.40 -16.15
N LYS A 259 -1.40 7.90 -15.15
CA LYS A 259 -1.62 6.61 -14.52
C LYS A 259 -2.09 6.78 -13.08
N ASN A 260 -3.00 5.91 -12.65
CA ASN A 260 -3.40 5.80 -11.26
C ASN A 260 -2.69 4.58 -10.65
N PRO A 261 -1.85 4.73 -9.62
CA PRO A 261 -1.05 3.65 -9.08
C PRO A 261 -1.85 2.61 -8.27
N GLY A 262 -3.13 2.50 -8.49
CA GLY A 262 -3.90 1.42 -7.89
C GLY A 262 -4.43 1.67 -6.48
N GLY A 263 -4.97 2.85 -6.18
CA GLY A 263 -5.72 3.11 -4.95
C GLY A 263 -6.98 2.24 -4.81
N TRP A 264 -7.59 2.24 -3.64
CA TRP A 264 -8.84 1.54 -3.37
C TRP A 264 -10.06 2.15 -4.06
N VAL A 265 -9.95 3.45 -4.38
CA VAL A 265 -10.97 4.23 -5.09
C VAL A 265 -10.26 5.02 -6.16
N ASP A 266 -10.92 5.22 -7.29
CA ASP A 266 -10.37 6.04 -8.35
C ASP A 266 -10.23 7.49 -7.90
N ILE A 267 -9.08 8.09 -8.19
CA ILE A 267 -8.73 9.42 -7.73
C ILE A 267 -9.23 10.44 -8.74
N THR A 268 -10.21 11.24 -8.35
CA THR A 268 -10.84 12.23 -9.21
C THR A 268 -10.64 13.67 -8.77
N ASP A 269 -10.41 13.91 -7.48
CA ASP A 269 -10.27 15.24 -6.92
C ASP A 269 -8.89 15.85 -7.22
N ARG A 270 -8.83 17.16 -7.45
CA ARG A 270 -7.61 17.89 -7.80
C ARG A 270 -7.47 19.19 -7.00
N PRO A 271 -7.51 19.17 -5.67
CA PRO A 271 -7.62 20.40 -4.89
C PRO A 271 -6.31 21.19 -4.77
N LEU A 272 -5.16 20.57 -5.00
CA LEU A 272 -3.86 21.20 -4.77
C LEU A 272 -3.23 21.77 -6.04
N GLN A 273 -4.01 22.37 -6.92
CA GLN A 273 -3.45 23.21 -7.98
C GLN A 273 -3.14 24.60 -7.41
N PRO A 274 -1.96 25.12 -7.58
CA PRO A 274 -0.84 24.69 -8.44
C PRO A 274 0.39 24.22 -7.67
N LEU A 275 0.30 23.26 -6.79
CA LEU A 275 1.50 22.73 -6.13
C LEU A 275 2.48 22.19 -7.17
N ALA A 276 3.76 22.51 -7.00
CA ALA A 276 4.79 22.03 -7.88
C ALA A 276 4.91 20.50 -7.78
N ILE A 277 5.30 19.86 -8.87
CA ILE A 277 5.49 18.42 -8.96
C ILE A 277 6.69 17.97 -8.11
N THR A 278 7.56 18.88 -7.73
CA THR A 278 8.84 18.56 -7.09
C THR A 278 9.02 19.38 -5.83
N GLY A 279 9.45 18.74 -4.74
CA GLY A 279 9.74 19.41 -3.50
C GLY A 279 8.52 20.12 -2.92
N CYS A 280 7.43 19.42 -2.70
CA CYS A 280 6.24 19.98 -2.08
C CYS A 280 5.77 19.17 -0.87
N GLY A 281 5.07 19.85 0.03
CA GLY A 281 4.38 19.23 1.15
C GLY A 281 3.02 19.86 1.37
N SER A 282 2.11 19.11 1.96
CA SER A 282 0.79 19.58 2.33
C SER A 282 0.34 19.03 3.67
N LEU A 283 -0.41 19.84 4.39
CA LEU A 283 -1.09 19.49 5.63
C LEU A 283 -2.59 19.49 5.38
N HIS A 284 -3.25 18.45 5.83
CA HIS A 284 -4.70 18.28 5.78
C HIS A 284 -5.21 18.02 7.19
N VAL A 285 -6.16 18.81 7.65
CA VAL A 285 -6.71 18.70 9.00
C VAL A 285 -8.23 18.66 8.96
N SER A 286 -8.81 17.80 9.78
CA SER A 286 -10.25 17.74 10.01
C SER A 286 -10.57 17.45 11.46
N LYS A 287 -11.80 17.74 11.88
CA LYS A 287 -12.34 17.35 13.20
C LYS A 287 -13.22 16.12 13.04
N VAL A 288 -13.06 15.20 13.97
CA VAL A 288 -13.85 13.97 14.08
C VAL A 288 -14.65 14.04 15.38
N HIS A 289 -15.94 13.69 15.33
CA HIS A 289 -16.76 13.52 16.53
C HIS A 289 -17.36 12.13 16.57
N LEU A 290 -17.17 11.44 17.69
CA LEU A 290 -17.76 10.14 17.93
C LEU A 290 -18.70 10.19 19.13
N ASP A 291 -19.96 9.81 18.93
CA ASP A 291 -20.93 9.67 20.04
C ASP A 291 -20.57 8.52 20.99
N THR A 292 -19.97 7.47 20.43
CA THR A 292 -19.53 6.27 21.16
C THR A 292 -18.12 5.89 20.76
N PRO A 293 -17.32 5.32 21.70
CA PRO A 293 -15.98 4.84 21.35
C PRO A 293 -16.05 3.71 20.35
N GLY A 294 -15.02 3.58 19.52
CA GLY A 294 -14.95 2.51 18.52
C GLY A 294 -13.55 2.30 17.96
N THR A 295 -13.30 1.08 17.48
CA THR A 295 -12.10 0.77 16.72
C THR A 295 -12.33 1.15 15.26
N TRP A 296 -11.34 1.83 14.67
CA TRP A 296 -11.36 2.26 13.28
C TRP A 296 -10.06 1.85 12.57
N SER A 297 -10.22 1.43 11.33
CA SER A 297 -9.10 1.22 10.42
C SER A 297 -9.04 2.33 9.40
N PHE A 298 -7.82 2.79 9.11
CA PHE A 298 -7.52 3.84 8.13
C PHE A 298 -6.65 3.27 7.03
N ASN A 299 -7.14 3.34 5.80
CA ASN A 299 -6.40 2.93 4.62
C ASN A 299 -5.86 4.17 3.93
N VAL A 300 -4.55 4.28 3.93
CA VAL A 300 -3.84 5.43 3.35
C VAL A 300 -3.02 4.96 2.16
N HIS A 301 -3.13 5.71 1.09
CA HIS A 301 -2.33 5.52 -0.11
C HIS A 301 -1.76 6.87 -0.54
N GLY A 302 -0.47 6.96 -0.72
CA GLY A 302 0.22 8.21 -1.06
C GLY A 302 1.50 7.97 -1.85
N ASP A 303 1.95 9.04 -2.48
CA ASP A 303 3.17 9.11 -3.27
C ASP A 303 3.84 10.48 -3.02
N ASP A 304 5.04 10.61 -2.55
CA ASP A 304 6.07 9.67 -2.05
C ASP A 304 5.94 9.40 -0.54
N PHE A 305 5.57 10.44 0.25
CA PHE A 305 5.59 10.47 1.71
C PHE A 305 4.22 10.81 2.26
N PHE A 306 3.84 10.17 3.35
CA PHE A 306 2.69 10.60 4.13
C PHE A 306 2.77 10.19 5.59
N ALA A 307 2.04 10.91 6.45
CA ALA A 307 1.83 10.57 7.84
C ALA A 307 0.40 10.90 8.26
N VAL A 308 -0.16 10.09 9.16
CA VAL A 308 -1.49 10.28 9.73
C VAL A 308 -1.42 10.15 11.23
N ARG A 309 -2.04 11.09 11.95
CA ARG A 309 -2.13 11.03 13.41
C ARG A 309 -3.43 11.57 13.97
N PHE A 310 -3.72 11.12 15.17
CA PHE A 310 -4.67 11.73 16.10
C PHE A 310 -3.86 12.20 17.31
N PRO A 311 -3.61 13.51 17.49
CA PRO A 311 -2.79 14.00 18.59
C PRO A 311 -3.22 13.45 19.95
N GLY A 312 -2.27 12.87 20.70
CA GLY A 312 -2.51 12.25 22.01
C GLY A 312 -3.13 10.85 21.98
N LEU A 313 -3.40 10.27 20.81
CA LEU A 313 -3.90 8.89 20.69
C LEU A 313 -2.88 7.98 20.03
N LYS A 314 -2.85 6.73 20.45
CA LYS A 314 -1.90 5.71 19.93
C LYS A 314 -2.57 4.76 18.98
N TRP A 315 -1.90 4.47 17.88
CA TRP A 315 -2.30 3.41 16.97
C TRP A 315 -2.04 2.04 17.59
N LYS A 316 -2.93 1.10 17.35
CA LYS A 316 -2.81 -0.30 17.82
C LYS A 316 -1.86 -1.10 16.94
N SER A 317 -2.01 -0.94 15.63
CA SER A 317 -1.26 -1.72 14.65
C SER A 317 -1.18 -1.01 13.31
N VAL A 318 -0.23 -1.45 12.48
CA VAL A 318 -0.08 -1.05 11.07
C VAL A 318 0.19 -2.30 10.25
N SER A 319 -0.44 -2.38 9.09
CA SER A 319 -0.14 -3.36 8.06
C SER A 319 0.14 -2.67 6.72
N GLY A 320 0.87 -3.34 5.84
CA GLY A 320 1.27 -2.77 4.56
C GLY A 320 2.65 -2.14 4.57
N MET A 321 2.87 -1.09 3.78
CA MET A 321 4.20 -0.53 3.48
C MET A 321 4.63 0.59 4.45
N GLY A 322 3.95 0.78 5.56
CA GLY A 322 4.26 1.86 6.50
C GLY A 322 4.68 1.37 7.87
N GLY A 323 4.90 2.30 8.78
CA GLY A 323 5.27 2.03 10.15
C GLY A 323 4.61 2.95 11.17
N LEU A 324 4.91 2.68 12.42
CA LEU A 324 4.59 3.51 13.58
C LEU A 324 5.83 4.28 14.02
N ASP A 325 5.65 5.49 14.56
CA ASP A 325 6.75 6.12 15.31
C ASP A 325 7.10 5.23 16.51
N PRO A 326 8.36 4.75 16.59
CA PRO A 326 8.75 3.76 17.60
C PRO A 326 8.73 4.29 19.02
N LEU A 327 8.76 5.62 19.22
CA LEU A 327 8.77 6.21 20.56
C LEU A 327 7.40 6.44 21.15
N ASP A 328 6.41 6.80 20.34
CA ASP A 328 5.10 7.19 20.88
C ASP A 328 3.91 6.44 20.28
N ALA A 329 4.09 5.82 19.13
CA ALA A 329 3.02 5.16 18.36
C ALA A 329 1.84 6.11 18.01
N GLU A 330 2.02 7.43 18.10
CA GLU A 330 0.95 8.40 17.81
C GLU A 330 0.77 8.64 16.31
N THR A 331 1.75 8.26 15.50
CA THR A 331 1.76 8.53 14.06
C THR A 331 2.03 7.26 13.27
N VAL A 332 1.15 6.98 12.30
CA VAL A 332 1.44 6.03 11.23
C VAL A 332 1.99 6.79 10.03
N TYR A 333 2.99 6.25 9.35
CA TYR A 333 3.64 6.96 8.27
C TYR A 333 4.25 6.03 7.22
N PHE A 334 4.50 6.60 6.05
CA PHE A 334 5.24 6.01 4.96
C PHE A 334 6.33 7.00 4.55
N ASP A 335 7.57 6.53 4.55
CA ASP A 335 8.77 7.36 4.30
C ASP A 335 9.78 6.54 3.51
N THR A 336 9.56 6.40 2.21
CA THR A 336 10.49 5.70 1.33
C THR A 336 10.80 6.52 0.08
N LEU A 337 11.96 6.26 -0.50
CA LEU A 337 12.45 6.97 -1.69
C LEU A 337 11.85 6.43 -2.99
N SER A 338 11.02 5.43 -2.95
CA SER A 338 10.55 4.73 -4.14
C SER A 338 9.04 4.62 -4.22
N GLY A 339 8.41 5.68 -4.73
CA GLY A 339 7.06 5.60 -5.28
C GLY A 339 5.93 5.35 -4.28
N ASP A 340 4.88 4.77 -4.78
CA ASP A 340 3.60 4.60 -4.10
C ASP A 340 3.65 3.77 -2.83
N GLY A 341 3.17 4.31 -1.72
CA GLY A 341 3.01 3.63 -0.43
C GLY A 341 1.57 3.40 -0.06
N ARG A 342 1.30 2.24 0.54
CA ARG A 342 -0.01 1.90 1.06
C ARG A 342 0.11 1.27 2.43
N LEU A 343 -0.68 1.76 3.39
CA LEU A 343 -0.80 1.15 4.71
C LEU A 343 -2.24 1.13 5.21
N ILE A 344 -2.51 0.22 6.15
CA ILE A 344 -3.70 0.27 6.98
C ILE A 344 -3.26 0.40 8.43
N GLY A 345 -3.65 1.52 9.07
CA GLY A 345 -3.48 1.72 10.51
C GLY A 345 -4.78 1.44 11.25
N VAL A 346 -4.68 0.83 12.44
CA VAL A 346 -5.82 0.55 13.33
C VAL A 346 -5.68 1.36 14.61
N ILE A 347 -6.76 2.03 15.03
CA ILE A 347 -6.80 2.87 16.23
C ILE A 347 -8.11 2.72 16.97
N ASP A 348 -8.06 2.77 18.31
CA ASP A 348 -9.24 2.91 19.14
C ASP A 348 -9.49 4.41 19.40
N LEU A 349 -10.61 4.92 18.90
CA LEU A 349 -11.04 6.29 19.10
C LEU A 349 -12.03 6.36 20.25
N PRO A 350 -11.74 7.11 21.32
CA PRO A 350 -12.70 7.41 22.38
C PRO A 350 -13.92 8.19 21.86
N ALA A 351 -15.00 8.23 22.63
CA ALA A 351 -16.08 9.16 22.37
C ALA A 351 -15.60 10.62 22.57
N GLY A 352 -16.16 11.55 21.81
CA GLY A 352 -15.81 12.97 21.84
C GLY A 352 -15.15 13.49 20.59
N ASP A 353 -14.53 14.66 20.72
CA ASP A 353 -13.90 15.38 19.61
C ASP A 353 -12.42 15.03 19.47
N HIS A 354 -11.99 14.76 18.26
CA HIS A 354 -10.61 14.45 17.92
C HIS A 354 -10.16 15.27 16.71
N THR A 355 -8.88 15.61 16.66
CA THR A 355 -8.27 16.19 15.46
C THR A 355 -7.62 15.06 14.65
N LEU A 356 -7.94 14.98 13.38
CA LEU A 356 -7.30 14.09 12.42
C LEU A 356 -6.37 14.94 11.54
N GLU A 357 -5.08 14.63 11.59
CA GLU A 357 -4.04 15.33 10.84
C GLU A 357 -3.38 14.37 9.86
N VAL A 358 -3.22 14.84 8.63
CA VAL A 358 -2.53 14.12 7.56
C VAL A 358 -1.52 15.05 6.92
N VAL A 359 -0.28 14.62 6.84
CA VAL A 359 0.76 15.27 6.05
C VAL A 359 1.03 14.41 4.84
N SER A 360 1.18 15.04 3.68
CA SER A 360 1.71 14.39 2.49
C SER A 360 2.84 15.22 1.91
N GLY A 361 3.74 14.56 1.19
CA GLY A 361 4.85 15.24 0.54
C GLY A 361 5.32 14.49 -0.68
N ASN A 362 5.91 15.22 -1.60
CA ASN A 362 6.44 14.68 -2.84
C ASN A 362 7.82 15.22 -3.13
N ARG A 363 8.73 14.33 -3.48
CA ARG A 363 10.09 14.67 -3.91
C ARG A 363 10.13 15.04 -5.38
N ALA A 364 9.53 14.22 -6.24
CA ALA A 364 9.58 14.41 -7.69
C ALA A 364 8.49 13.61 -8.40
N ASN A 365 8.05 14.11 -9.53
CA ASN A 365 7.12 13.51 -10.48
C ASN A 365 5.66 13.48 -10.02
N ASP A 366 5.13 12.34 -9.69
CA ASP A 366 3.71 12.15 -9.41
C ASP A 366 3.36 12.43 -7.96
N VAL A 367 2.22 13.01 -7.70
CA VAL A 367 1.67 13.25 -6.36
C VAL A 367 0.32 12.61 -6.23
N MET A 368 0.13 11.89 -5.16
CA MET A 368 -1.14 11.27 -4.83
C MET A 368 -1.35 11.19 -3.32
N LEU A 369 -2.59 11.37 -2.88
CA LEU A 369 -3.00 11.08 -1.52
C LEU A 369 -4.46 10.62 -1.51
N GLN A 370 -4.70 9.46 -0.91
CA GLN A 370 -6.04 8.94 -0.66
C GLN A 370 -6.15 8.47 0.78
N LEU A 371 -7.21 8.86 1.47
CA LEU A 371 -7.52 8.43 2.83
C LEU A 371 -8.93 7.87 2.90
N LEU A 372 -9.05 6.62 3.31
CA LEU A 372 -10.31 5.94 3.59
C LEU A 372 -10.33 5.47 5.04
N ALA A 373 -11.52 5.33 5.61
CA ALA A 373 -11.71 4.76 6.94
C ALA A 373 -12.86 3.74 6.94
N ALA A 374 -12.77 2.77 7.86
CA ALA A 374 -13.83 1.79 8.08
C ALA A 374 -13.93 1.46 9.56
N PRO A 375 -15.16 1.28 10.12
CA PRO A 375 -15.33 0.81 11.47
C PRO A 375 -14.93 -0.66 11.58
N GLY A 376 -14.12 -0.99 12.58
CA GLY A 376 -13.56 -2.32 12.80
C GLY A 376 -12.06 -2.39 12.59
N GLU A 377 -11.51 -3.59 12.73
CA GLU A 377 -10.09 -3.88 12.61
C GLU A 377 -9.81 -4.65 11.32
N PHE A 378 -9.01 -4.08 10.42
CA PHE A 378 -8.68 -4.64 9.11
C PHE A 378 -7.18 -4.58 8.86
N THR A 379 -6.70 -5.51 8.03
CA THR A 379 -5.33 -5.58 7.52
C THR A 379 -5.29 -5.45 6.01
N MET A 380 -4.12 -5.39 5.41
CA MET A 380 -3.95 -5.30 3.95
C MET A 380 -4.55 -6.50 3.19
N ASP A 381 -4.54 -7.67 3.82
CA ASP A 381 -5.09 -8.90 3.23
C ASP A 381 -6.61 -9.01 3.43
N GLY A 382 -7.16 -8.20 4.31
CA GLY A 382 -8.59 -8.13 4.60
C GLY A 382 -9.28 -7.11 3.69
N ALA A 383 -9.53 -7.45 2.43
CA ALA A 383 -10.33 -6.59 1.56
C ALA A 383 -11.72 -6.41 2.18
N THR A 384 -12.18 -5.17 2.26
CA THR A 384 -13.50 -4.84 2.78
C THR A 384 -14.23 -3.85 1.87
N ASP A 385 -15.50 -4.09 1.69
CA ASP A 385 -16.43 -3.16 1.05
C ASP A 385 -16.87 -2.01 1.97
N ARG A 386 -16.36 -1.99 3.22
CA ARG A 386 -16.69 -1.00 4.25
C ARG A 386 -15.91 0.29 4.15
N TRP A 387 -14.87 0.37 3.33
CA TRP A 387 -14.06 1.57 3.16
C TRP A 387 -14.87 2.76 2.66
N ARG A 388 -14.83 3.87 3.39
CA ARG A 388 -15.49 5.13 3.06
C ARG A 388 -14.53 6.29 3.27
N PHE A 389 -14.71 7.37 2.51
CA PHE A 389 -14.04 8.62 2.85
C PHE A 389 -14.53 9.12 4.22
N PRO A 390 -13.63 9.63 5.09
CA PRO A 390 -14.08 10.37 6.27
C PRO A 390 -15.03 11.51 5.88
N GLY A 391 -16.12 11.66 6.63
CA GLY A 391 -17.20 12.60 6.32
C GLY A 391 -18.27 12.10 5.36
N HIS A 392 -18.10 10.90 4.77
CA HIS A 392 -19.14 10.27 3.97
C HIS A 392 -20.37 9.98 4.86
N LYS A 393 -21.52 10.40 4.38
CA LYS A 393 -22.81 10.06 4.99
C LYS A 393 -23.51 9.02 4.15
N ALA A 394 -23.95 7.96 4.76
CA ALA A 394 -24.79 6.98 4.12
C ALA A 394 -26.02 7.67 3.51
N LYS A 395 -26.28 7.40 2.24
CA LYS A 395 -27.51 7.81 1.57
C LYS A 395 -28.31 6.55 1.28
N GLU A 396 -29.54 6.51 1.75
CA GLU A 396 -30.48 5.43 1.49
C GLU A 396 -30.68 5.13 -0.01
N ASP A 397 -30.31 6.09 -0.89
CA ASP A 397 -30.55 6.07 -2.35
C ASP A 397 -29.32 5.73 -3.20
N LEU A 398 -28.19 5.31 -2.66
CA LEU A 398 -27.04 4.89 -3.45
C LEU A 398 -27.25 3.49 -4.05
N ALA A 399 -28.03 3.44 -5.12
CA ALA A 399 -28.10 2.24 -5.93
C ALA A 399 -26.83 2.09 -6.78
N TRP A 400 -26.12 0.99 -6.61
CA TRP A 400 -24.90 0.68 -7.35
C TRP A 400 -25.21 0.04 -8.70
N PRO A 401 -24.39 0.22 -9.72
CA PRO A 401 -24.52 -0.52 -10.95
C PRO A 401 -24.34 -2.02 -10.68
N GLY A 402 -25.01 -2.83 -11.44
CA GLY A 402 -24.91 -4.28 -11.39
C GLY A 402 -25.32 -4.89 -12.71
N VAL A 403 -25.50 -6.21 -12.76
CA VAL A 403 -26.05 -6.87 -13.92
C VAL A 403 -27.46 -7.40 -13.63
N ASP A 404 -28.23 -7.63 -14.67
CA ASP A 404 -29.61 -8.09 -14.57
C ASP A 404 -29.74 -9.49 -13.92
N ASP A 405 -30.97 -9.99 -13.74
CA ASP A 405 -31.24 -11.27 -13.10
C ASP A 405 -30.72 -12.49 -13.88
N LYS A 406 -30.21 -12.33 -15.09
CA LYS A 406 -29.55 -13.40 -15.83
C LYS A 406 -28.09 -13.56 -15.41
N GLY A 407 -27.48 -12.49 -14.86
CA GLY A 407 -26.06 -12.48 -14.51
C GLY A 407 -25.15 -12.38 -15.73
N TRP A 408 -23.94 -12.89 -15.57
CA TRP A 408 -22.92 -12.92 -16.60
C TRP A 408 -22.92 -14.26 -17.33
N LYS A 409 -23.05 -14.24 -18.64
CA LYS A 409 -22.74 -15.38 -19.48
C LYS A 409 -21.27 -15.38 -19.81
N VAL A 410 -20.56 -16.42 -19.40
CA VAL A 410 -19.11 -16.55 -19.58
C VAL A 410 -18.79 -17.71 -20.51
N THR A 411 -17.91 -17.45 -21.47
CA THR A 411 -17.46 -18.43 -22.45
C THR A 411 -15.94 -18.52 -22.42
N ARG A 412 -15.41 -19.72 -22.27
CA ARG A 412 -13.99 -20.04 -22.45
C ARG A 412 -13.77 -20.54 -23.87
N ILE A 413 -12.72 -20.06 -24.48
CA ILE A 413 -12.32 -20.39 -25.85
C ILE A 413 -10.83 -20.68 -25.83
N GLU A 414 -10.44 -21.93 -26.00
CA GLU A 414 -9.05 -22.33 -26.08
C GLU A 414 -8.47 -22.06 -27.46
N GLN A 415 -7.25 -21.62 -27.48
CA GLN A 415 -6.52 -21.46 -28.74
C GLN A 415 -6.20 -22.82 -29.34
N PRO A 416 -6.32 -23.02 -30.67
CA PRO A 416 -5.86 -24.25 -31.31
C PRO A 416 -4.39 -24.55 -30.99
N ALA A 417 -4.05 -25.80 -30.73
CA ALA A 417 -2.70 -26.22 -30.29
C ALA A 417 -1.58 -25.90 -31.30
N ASP A 418 -1.93 -25.75 -32.57
CA ASP A 418 -1.02 -25.39 -33.65
C ASP A 418 -0.98 -23.89 -33.97
N ALA A 419 -1.79 -23.09 -33.26
CA ALA A 419 -1.82 -21.64 -33.45
C ALA A 419 -0.61 -21.00 -32.76
N LYS A 420 -0.15 -19.88 -33.32
CA LYS A 420 0.84 -19.05 -32.62
C LYS A 420 0.19 -18.40 -31.41
N PRO A 421 0.85 -18.37 -30.26
CA PRO A 421 0.35 -17.65 -29.12
C PRO A 421 -0.01 -16.20 -29.48
N PHE A 422 -1.17 -15.73 -29.05
CA PHE A 422 -1.52 -14.32 -29.25
C PHE A 422 -0.63 -13.45 -28.35
N ARG A 423 -0.28 -12.27 -28.87
CA ARG A 423 0.65 -11.35 -28.21
C ARG A 423 0.06 -9.96 -28.02
N LYS A 424 -1.16 -9.78 -28.52
CA LYS A 424 -1.87 -8.51 -28.51
C LYS A 424 -3.30 -8.71 -28.09
N PHE A 425 -3.88 -7.70 -27.47
CA PHE A 425 -5.28 -7.73 -27.09
C PHE A 425 -6.22 -7.93 -28.28
N GLU A 426 -5.88 -7.39 -29.44
CA GLU A 426 -6.65 -7.57 -30.67
C GLU A 426 -6.72 -9.04 -31.14
N ASP A 427 -5.67 -9.81 -30.88
CA ASP A 427 -5.66 -11.25 -31.19
C ASP A 427 -6.62 -12.00 -30.25
N ALA A 428 -6.65 -11.61 -28.96
CA ALA A 428 -7.60 -12.15 -27.98
C ALA A 428 -9.05 -11.83 -28.36
N ILE A 429 -9.34 -10.60 -28.80
CA ILE A 429 -10.66 -10.21 -29.33
C ILE A 429 -11.02 -11.06 -30.55
N THR A 430 -10.09 -11.22 -31.47
CA THR A 430 -10.32 -12.01 -32.69
C THR A 430 -10.66 -13.46 -32.34
N LEU A 431 -9.97 -14.06 -31.38
CA LEU A 431 -10.26 -15.41 -30.89
C LEU A 431 -11.61 -15.46 -30.16
N ALA A 432 -11.94 -14.45 -29.35
CA ALA A 432 -13.20 -14.34 -28.66
C ALA A 432 -14.43 -14.28 -29.61
N ASP A 433 -14.23 -13.67 -30.78
CA ASP A 433 -15.31 -13.50 -31.77
C ASP A 433 -15.46 -14.69 -32.72
N ASN A 434 -14.36 -15.37 -33.06
CA ASN A 434 -14.35 -16.38 -34.10
C ASN A 434 -14.04 -17.80 -33.58
N GLY A 435 -13.58 -17.93 -32.35
CA GLY A 435 -13.20 -19.21 -31.76
C GLY A 435 -14.40 -20.05 -31.33
N LYS A 436 -14.16 -21.35 -31.20
CA LYS A 436 -15.18 -22.29 -30.72
C LYS A 436 -15.14 -22.37 -29.20
N ALA A 437 -16.28 -22.19 -28.56
CA ALA A 437 -16.42 -22.35 -27.12
C ALA A 437 -16.01 -23.76 -26.65
N THR A 438 -15.14 -23.82 -25.67
CA THR A 438 -14.71 -25.07 -25.00
C THR A 438 -15.43 -25.27 -23.66
N ALA A 439 -15.80 -24.18 -22.97
CA ALA A 439 -16.68 -24.22 -21.80
C ALA A 439 -17.56 -22.97 -21.75
N THR A 440 -18.72 -23.09 -21.11
CA THR A 440 -19.65 -21.97 -20.87
C THR A 440 -20.25 -22.10 -19.48
N GLY A 441 -20.62 -20.97 -18.87
CA GLY A 441 -21.33 -20.93 -17.59
C GLY A 441 -22.01 -19.59 -17.36
N ASP A 442 -22.98 -19.61 -16.45
CA ASP A 442 -23.66 -18.42 -15.97
C ASP A 442 -23.18 -18.12 -14.54
N PHE A 443 -22.81 -16.85 -14.28
CA PHE A 443 -22.21 -16.43 -13.01
C PHE A 443 -22.90 -15.17 -12.49
N ASP A 444 -23.00 -15.08 -11.17
CA ASP A 444 -23.57 -13.89 -10.55
C ASP A 444 -22.63 -12.67 -10.64
N SER A 445 -21.32 -12.89 -10.71
CA SER A 445 -20.28 -11.87 -10.88
C SER A 445 -19.06 -12.45 -11.60
N ILE A 446 -18.23 -11.57 -12.15
CA ILE A 446 -16.91 -11.95 -12.68
C ILE A 446 -15.90 -11.68 -11.57
N ASN A 447 -15.40 -12.75 -10.96
CA ASN A 447 -14.32 -12.74 -9.98
C ASN A 447 -13.65 -14.12 -9.99
N PHE A 448 -12.75 -14.32 -10.94
CA PHE A 448 -12.13 -15.60 -11.24
C PHE A 448 -10.65 -15.62 -10.88
N ILE A 449 -10.17 -16.84 -10.59
CA ILE A 449 -8.76 -17.18 -10.43
C ILE A 449 -8.51 -18.57 -11.00
N ASP A 450 -7.31 -18.86 -11.47
CA ASP A 450 -6.92 -20.22 -11.82
C ASP A 450 -6.91 -21.13 -10.59
N SER A 451 -7.30 -22.38 -10.75
CA SER A 451 -7.53 -23.31 -9.63
C SER A 451 -6.26 -23.72 -8.87
N ASP A 452 -5.09 -23.56 -9.48
CA ASP A 452 -3.77 -23.83 -8.87
C ASP A 452 -2.95 -22.55 -8.67
N ALA A 453 -3.57 -21.40 -8.87
CA ALA A 453 -2.85 -20.14 -8.90
C ALA A 453 -2.86 -19.40 -7.57
N GLU A 454 -1.69 -18.90 -7.26
CA GLU A 454 -1.49 -17.69 -6.50
C GLU A 454 -1.67 -16.51 -7.47
N GLY A 455 -2.92 -16.06 -7.69
CA GLY A 455 -3.20 -14.87 -8.50
C GLY A 455 -3.36 -13.64 -7.64
N ASP A 456 -3.06 -12.45 -8.17
CA ASP A 456 -3.40 -11.18 -7.53
C ASP A 456 -4.91 -10.94 -7.64
N VAL A 457 -5.66 -11.44 -6.67
CA VAL A 457 -7.12 -11.25 -6.60
C VAL A 457 -7.45 -9.93 -5.95
N ARG A 458 -8.29 -9.16 -6.62
CA ARG A 458 -8.70 -7.86 -6.14
C ARG A 458 -9.88 -7.89 -5.17
N PHE A 459 -10.72 -8.88 -5.31
CA PHE A 459 -11.93 -9.07 -4.50
C PHE A 459 -11.88 -10.41 -3.80
N PRO A 460 -12.41 -10.51 -2.56
CA PRO A 460 -12.39 -11.75 -1.81
C PRO A 460 -13.26 -12.84 -2.48
N SER A 461 -12.95 -14.09 -2.15
CA SER A 461 -13.72 -15.27 -2.59
C SER A 461 -13.82 -15.42 -4.12
N PRO A 462 -12.71 -15.42 -4.87
CA PRO A 462 -12.75 -15.75 -6.30
C PRO A 462 -13.15 -17.21 -6.50
N VAL A 463 -13.64 -17.50 -7.69
CA VAL A 463 -13.98 -18.86 -8.12
C VAL A 463 -13.13 -19.27 -9.32
N PRO A 464 -12.93 -20.58 -9.58
CA PRO A 464 -12.20 -21.02 -10.78
C PRO A 464 -12.86 -20.56 -12.09
N PHE A 465 -12.05 -20.36 -13.11
CA PHE A 465 -12.55 -20.08 -14.46
C PHE A 465 -13.43 -21.23 -15.00
N PRO A 466 -14.41 -20.96 -15.87
CA PRO A 466 -15.19 -22.01 -16.51
C PRO A 466 -14.30 -23.02 -17.22
N GLY A 467 -14.48 -24.30 -16.96
CA GLY A 467 -13.70 -25.36 -17.57
C GLY A 467 -12.24 -25.45 -17.17
N ASP A 468 -11.85 -24.72 -16.11
CA ASP A 468 -10.50 -24.75 -15.58
C ASP A 468 -10.16 -26.13 -15.01
N GLN A 469 -9.00 -26.67 -15.40
CA GLN A 469 -8.48 -27.97 -14.97
C GLN A 469 -6.94 -27.87 -14.89
N PRO A 470 -6.29 -28.60 -13.98
CA PRO A 470 -4.85 -28.67 -13.97
C PRO A 470 -4.27 -29.03 -15.36
N GLY A 471 -3.38 -28.19 -15.87
CA GLY A 471 -2.71 -28.38 -17.15
C GLY A 471 -3.39 -27.77 -18.38
N ASN A 472 -4.52 -27.07 -18.24
CA ASN A 472 -5.16 -26.30 -19.32
C ASN A 472 -5.30 -24.81 -19.02
N GLN A 473 -4.38 -24.27 -18.24
CA GLN A 473 -4.48 -22.91 -17.69
C GLN A 473 -3.87 -21.84 -18.59
N ASP A 474 -3.24 -22.26 -19.71
CA ASP A 474 -2.61 -21.35 -20.67
C ASP A 474 -3.35 -21.29 -22.01
N ASN A 475 -3.09 -20.24 -22.79
CA ASN A 475 -3.52 -20.08 -24.17
C ASN A 475 -5.03 -20.16 -24.39
N TYR A 476 -5.80 -19.43 -23.59
CA TYR A 476 -7.25 -19.34 -23.74
C TYR A 476 -7.75 -17.90 -23.64
N VAL A 477 -8.98 -17.69 -24.07
CA VAL A 477 -9.71 -16.42 -23.92
C VAL A 477 -10.97 -16.65 -23.11
N ILE A 478 -11.28 -15.72 -22.21
CA ILE A 478 -12.58 -15.59 -21.56
C ILE A 478 -13.33 -14.44 -22.24
N LYS A 479 -14.52 -14.74 -22.74
CA LYS A 479 -15.50 -13.75 -23.15
C LYS A 479 -16.66 -13.76 -22.16
N ALA A 480 -16.99 -12.61 -21.60
CA ALA A 480 -18.11 -12.46 -20.65
C ALA A 480 -19.06 -11.37 -21.15
N GLU A 481 -20.34 -11.64 -21.10
CA GLU A 481 -21.40 -10.76 -21.57
C GLU A 481 -22.51 -10.66 -20.51
N ALA A 482 -23.06 -9.46 -20.30
CA ALA A 482 -24.21 -9.24 -19.41
C ALA A 482 -25.03 -8.03 -19.84
N THR A 483 -26.18 -7.87 -19.19
CA THR A 483 -26.95 -6.63 -19.22
C THR A 483 -26.61 -5.81 -17.99
N LEU A 484 -25.84 -4.74 -18.16
CA LEU A 484 -25.53 -3.78 -17.11
C LEU A 484 -26.79 -2.96 -16.78
N VAL A 485 -27.11 -2.86 -15.51
CA VAL A 485 -28.22 -2.08 -14.97
C VAL A 485 -27.68 -0.83 -14.28
N ILE A 486 -28.02 0.33 -14.81
CA ILE A 486 -27.66 1.63 -14.24
C ILE A 486 -28.90 2.18 -13.50
N PRO A 487 -28.81 2.32 -12.17
CA PRO A 487 -29.98 2.64 -11.34
C PRO A 487 -30.40 4.11 -11.40
N ARG A 488 -29.51 5.01 -11.79
CA ARG A 488 -29.76 6.47 -11.91
C ARG A 488 -28.80 7.13 -12.88
N ASP A 489 -29.12 8.32 -13.33
CA ASP A 489 -28.22 9.15 -14.13
C ASP A 489 -27.00 9.53 -13.30
N GLY A 490 -25.82 9.51 -13.90
CA GLY A 490 -24.60 9.90 -13.22
C GLY A 490 -23.32 9.54 -13.94
N ILE A 491 -22.22 9.90 -13.31
CA ILE A 491 -20.88 9.49 -13.71
C ILE A 491 -20.52 8.21 -12.94
N TYR A 492 -20.04 7.23 -13.68
CA TYR A 492 -19.65 5.93 -13.16
C TYR A 492 -18.19 5.64 -13.48
N HIS A 493 -17.54 4.96 -12.55
CA HIS A 493 -16.23 4.36 -12.72
C HIS A 493 -16.42 2.87 -12.87
N ILE A 494 -16.15 2.34 -14.04
CA ILE A 494 -16.32 0.92 -14.34
C ILE A 494 -15.00 0.39 -14.91
N GLY A 495 -14.59 -0.80 -14.48
CA GLY A 495 -13.30 -1.33 -14.86
C GLY A 495 -13.21 -2.85 -14.83
N ILE A 496 -12.07 -3.31 -15.28
CA ILE A 496 -11.66 -4.70 -15.35
C ILE A 496 -10.26 -4.84 -14.75
N HIS A 497 -10.06 -5.91 -14.01
CA HIS A 497 -8.75 -6.37 -13.57
C HIS A 497 -8.51 -7.75 -14.15
N GLY A 498 -7.36 -7.96 -14.76
CA GLY A 498 -6.97 -9.23 -15.32
C GLY A 498 -5.47 -9.32 -15.48
N GLU A 499 -4.97 -10.54 -15.48
CA GLU A 499 -3.58 -10.83 -15.83
C GLU A 499 -3.50 -11.10 -17.33
N ASP A 500 -2.36 -10.76 -17.95
CA ASP A 500 -2.08 -10.68 -19.37
C ASP A 500 -2.92 -9.59 -20.07
N HIS A 501 -3.89 -9.95 -20.88
CA HIS A 501 -4.67 -8.99 -21.68
C HIS A 501 -6.11 -8.94 -21.25
N CYS A 502 -6.63 -7.76 -20.92
CA CYS A 502 -8.04 -7.59 -20.61
C CYS A 502 -8.63 -6.31 -21.22
N GLY A 503 -9.91 -6.35 -21.49
CA GLY A 503 -10.66 -5.20 -21.98
C GLY A 503 -12.15 -5.28 -21.68
N LEU A 504 -12.77 -4.12 -21.60
CA LEU A 504 -14.16 -3.93 -21.23
C LEU A 504 -14.85 -2.95 -22.19
N CYS A 505 -16.04 -3.29 -22.63
CA CYS A 505 -16.86 -2.47 -23.49
C CYS A 505 -18.28 -2.34 -22.94
N ILE A 506 -18.84 -1.12 -22.95
CA ILE A 506 -20.28 -0.88 -22.81
C ILE A 506 -20.78 -0.50 -24.20
N VAL A 507 -21.48 -1.43 -24.82
CA VAL A 507 -21.77 -1.38 -26.26
C VAL A 507 -22.58 -0.15 -26.62
N GLY A 508 -22.05 0.66 -27.54
CA GLY A 508 -22.67 1.90 -28.02
C GLY A 508 -22.38 3.13 -27.17
N GLU A 509 -21.68 2.97 -26.05
CA GLU A 509 -21.33 4.07 -25.16
C GLU A 509 -19.85 4.45 -25.30
N LYS A 510 -19.51 5.68 -24.92
CA LYS A 510 -18.14 6.20 -25.02
C LYS A 510 -17.57 6.55 -23.67
N TRP A 511 -16.37 6.05 -23.40
CA TRP A 511 -15.61 6.42 -22.22
C TRP A 511 -15.16 7.89 -22.29
N THR A 512 -15.30 8.61 -21.18
CA THR A 512 -14.86 10.00 -21.06
C THR A 512 -13.35 10.07 -20.85
N SER A 513 -12.81 9.18 -20.00
CA SER A 513 -11.38 9.12 -19.71
C SER A 513 -11.00 7.75 -19.13
N ILE A 514 -9.71 7.42 -19.20
CA ILE A 514 -9.12 6.37 -18.37
C ILE A 514 -8.76 7.00 -17.04
N ILE A 515 -9.31 6.45 -15.95
CA ILE A 515 -9.11 6.97 -14.60
C ILE A 515 -8.14 6.10 -13.78
N ARG A 516 -7.96 4.86 -14.19
CA ARG A 516 -7.06 3.91 -13.55
C ARG A 516 -6.35 3.07 -14.59
N ASP A 517 -5.03 2.99 -14.44
CA ASP A 517 -4.15 2.17 -15.25
C ASP A 517 -2.99 1.71 -14.36
N THR A 518 -3.03 0.46 -13.94
CA THR A 518 -1.94 -0.19 -13.17
C THR A 518 -1.32 -1.28 -14.01
N GLY A 519 -0.85 -0.98 -15.15
CA GLY A 519 -0.27 -1.92 -16.08
C GLY A 519 0.46 -1.18 -17.17
N TYR A 520 0.85 -1.90 -18.22
CA TYR A 520 1.51 -1.31 -19.37
C TYR A 520 0.48 -0.82 -20.39
N ASN A 521 0.43 0.51 -20.60
CA ASN A 521 -0.22 1.14 -21.75
C ASN A 521 -1.73 0.90 -21.93
N ALA A 522 -2.54 1.03 -20.87
CA ALA A 522 -3.99 1.04 -21.05
C ALA A 522 -4.42 2.14 -22.02
N ARG A 523 -5.30 1.79 -22.93
CA ARG A 523 -5.81 2.69 -23.96
C ARG A 523 -7.29 2.47 -24.23
N MET A 524 -7.91 3.46 -24.80
CA MET A 524 -9.22 3.31 -25.43
C MET A 524 -9.04 2.97 -26.89
N VAL A 525 -9.58 1.83 -27.32
CA VAL A 525 -9.60 1.42 -28.71
C VAL A 525 -11.05 1.39 -29.16
N LYS A 526 -11.47 2.35 -29.95
CA LYS A 526 -12.89 2.61 -30.27
C LYS A 526 -13.68 2.81 -28.97
N ASP A 527 -14.64 1.94 -28.69
CA ASP A 527 -15.50 1.98 -27.50
C ASP A 527 -15.03 0.98 -26.44
N THR A 528 -13.86 0.39 -26.58
CA THR A 528 -13.30 -0.61 -25.66
C THR A 528 -12.20 0.00 -24.83
N LEU A 529 -12.32 -0.16 -23.53
CA LEU A 529 -11.28 0.14 -22.54
C LEU A 529 -10.41 -1.10 -22.39
N GLY A 530 -9.13 -1.02 -22.70
CA GLY A 530 -8.25 -2.19 -22.68
C GLY A 530 -6.79 -1.84 -22.54
N GLU A 531 -5.97 -2.87 -22.38
CA GLU A 531 -4.53 -2.75 -22.39
C GLU A 531 -3.98 -2.50 -23.79
N GLY A 532 -2.91 -1.73 -23.85
CA GLY A 532 -2.09 -1.59 -25.04
C GLY A 532 -1.24 -2.84 -25.31
N GLU A 533 -0.45 -2.78 -26.35
CA GLU A 533 0.54 -3.82 -26.67
C GLU A 533 1.45 -4.02 -25.45
N THR A 534 1.42 -5.23 -24.86
CA THR A 534 2.35 -5.64 -23.83
C THR A 534 3.38 -6.59 -24.41
N ASP A 535 4.65 -6.36 -24.13
CA ASP A 535 5.63 -7.40 -24.24
C ASP A 535 5.35 -8.41 -23.11
N LEU A 536 5.13 -9.60 -23.47
CA LEU A 536 5.00 -10.94 -22.91
C LEU A 536 5.37 -11.25 -21.44
N ASN A 537 5.44 -10.32 -20.53
CA ASN A 537 5.74 -10.62 -19.13
C ASN A 537 4.54 -10.24 -18.27
N GLY A 538 3.79 -11.25 -17.84
CA GLY A 538 2.58 -11.19 -17.03
C GLY A 538 2.59 -10.04 -16.00
N ALA A 539 1.96 -8.95 -16.35
CA ALA A 539 1.79 -7.83 -15.46
C ALA A 539 0.31 -7.74 -15.11
N ASN A 540 0.01 -7.80 -13.82
CA ASN A 540 -1.31 -7.51 -13.29
C ASN A 540 -1.80 -6.17 -13.82
N ALA A 541 -2.79 -6.21 -14.71
CA ALA A 541 -3.36 -5.02 -15.29
C ALA A 541 -4.71 -4.71 -14.66
N GLN A 542 -4.89 -3.46 -14.35
CA GLN A 542 -6.19 -2.92 -13.99
C GLN A 542 -6.48 -1.70 -14.83
N VAL A 543 -7.58 -1.76 -15.55
CA VAL A 543 -8.07 -0.65 -16.37
C VAL A 543 -9.45 -0.25 -15.86
N ALA A 544 -9.65 1.02 -15.57
CA ALA A 544 -10.96 1.57 -15.28
C ALA A 544 -11.17 2.89 -16.04
N GLY A 545 -12.37 3.09 -16.51
CA GLY A 545 -12.78 4.29 -17.23
C GLY A 545 -13.87 5.04 -16.51
N GLU A 546 -13.92 6.34 -16.77
CA GLU A 546 -15.03 7.20 -16.41
C GLU A 546 -16.02 7.25 -17.57
N ILE A 547 -17.30 7.11 -17.25
CA ILE A 547 -18.39 7.13 -18.22
C ILE A 547 -19.64 7.79 -17.62
N SER A 548 -20.31 8.62 -18.42
CA SER A 548 -21.60 9.23 -18.06
C SER A 548 -22.73 8.37 -18.62
N LEU A 549 -23.54 7.79 -17.74
CA LEU A 549 -24.67 6.94 -18.13
C LEU A 549 -25.96 7.46 -17.54
N THR A 550 -27.05 7.30 -18.29
CA THR A 550 -28.40 7.55 -17.79
C THR A 550 -28.98 6.27 -17.14
N LYS A 551 -29.99 6.43 -16.32
CA LYS A 551 -30.74 5.31 -15.77
C LYS A 551 -31.26 4.42 -16.90
N GLY A 552 -30.91 3.14 -16.87
CA GLY A 552 -31.31 2.20 -17.92
C GLY A 552 -30.52 0.90 -17.91
N THR A 553 -30.60 0.20 -19.02
CA THR A 553 -29.88 -1.05 -19.24
C THR A 553 -28.98 -0.94 -20.46
N TYR A 554 -27.78 -1.50 -20.35
CA TYR A 554 -26.74 -1.45 -21.37
C TYR A 554 -26.15 -2.85 -21.56
N ARG A 555 -25.70 -3.17 -22.76
CA ARG A 555 -24.92 -4.39 -22.97
C ARG A 555 -23.48 -4.11 -22.54
N ILE A 556 -22.95 -4.96 -21.66
CA ILE A 556 -21.55 -4.91 -21.24
C ILE A 556 -20.85 -6.19 -21.68
N GLU A 557 -19.63 -6.06 -22.18
CA GLU A 557 -18.79 -7.16 -22.67
C GLU A 557 -17.40 -7.01 -22.06
N ALA A 558 -16.84 -8.12 -21.58
CA ALA A 558 -15.48 -8.22 -21.11
C ALA A 558 -14.75 -9.34 -21.84
N VAL A 559 -13.51 -9.07 -22.22
CA VAL A 559 -12.63 -10.05 -22.86
C VAL A 559 -11.33 -10.09 -22.09
N ARG A 560 -10.86 -11.29 -21.80
CA ARG A 560 -9.55 -11.54 -21.23
C ARG A 560 -8.84 -12.65 -21.98
N GLY A 561 -7.58 -12.42 -22.36
CA GLY A 561 -6.71 -13.41 -22.95
C GLY A 561 -5.65 -13.85 -21.96
N ASN A 562 -5.51 -15.15 -21.73
CA ASN A 562 -4.40 -15.73 -20.98
C ASN A 562 -3.39 -16.36 -21.91
N PHE A 563 -2.13 -15.97 -21.74
CA PHE A 563 -1.04 -16.52 -22.54
C PHE A 563 -0.28 -17.61 -21.77
N VAL A 564 0.27 -17.30 -20.63
CA VAL A 564 1.03 -18.22 -19.76
C VAL A 564 0.97 -17.75 -18.31
N GLY A 565 0.81 -18.69 -17.38
CA GLY A 565 0.99 -18.48 -15.94
C GLY A 565 -0.27 -18.16 -15.17
N PRO A 566 -0.13 -17.78 -13.89
CA PRO A 566 -1.23 -17.50 -13.01
C PRO A 566 -2.18 -16.48 -13.58
N SER A 567 -3.45 -16.60 -13.27
CA SER A 567 -4.48 -15.81 -13.91
C SER A 567 -5.62 -15.44 -12.98
N ALA A 568 -6.02 -14.16 -13.06
CA ALA A 568 -7.18 -13.64 -12.39
C ALA A 568 -8.02 -12.76 -13.33
N LEU A 569 -9.30 -12.61 -13.03
CA LEU A 569 -10.20 -11.71 -13.75
C LEU A 569 -11.30 -11.20 -12.81
N SER A 570 -11.46 -9.88 -12.73
CA SER A 570 -12.58 -9.27 -12.02
C SER A 570 -13.17 -8.12 -12.83
N VAL A 571 -14.52 -7.98 -12.82
CA VAL A 571 -15.23 -6.85 -13.41
C VAL A 571 -15.97 -6.10 -12.32
N PHE A 572 -15.72 -4.81 -12.22
CA PHE A 572 -16.17 -3.99 -11.10
C PHE A 572 -16.66 -2.60 -11.56
N GLY A 573 -17.38 -1.92 -10.68
CA GLY A 573 -17.81 -0.56 -10.93
C GLY A 573 -18.51 0.08 -9.74
N GLY A 574 -18.78 1.37 -9.86
CA GLY A 574 -19.48 2.16 -8.86
C GLY A 574 -19.74 3.58 -9.33
N PRO A 575 -20.53 4.37 -8.60
CA PRO A 575 -20.63 5.79 -8.84
C PRO A 575 -19.26 6.46 -8.66
N ALA A 576 -18.97 7.50 -9.46
CA ALA A 576 -17.72 8.22 -9.38
C ALA A 576 -17.42 8.70 -7.95
N GLY A 577 -16.20 8.50 -7.51
CA GLY A 577 -15.75 8.86 -6.16
C GLY A 577 -16.08 7.86 -5.04
N TYR A 578 -16.56 6.66 -5.38
CA TYR A 578 -16.80 5.58 -4.42
C TYR A 578 -15.90 4.38 -4.71
N ALA A 579 -15.64 3.57 -3.67
CA ALA A 579 -14.89 2.34 -3.84
C ALA A 579 -15.63 1.41 -4.80
N PRO A 580 -14.97 0.89 -5.84
CA PRO A 580 -15.61 0.01 -6.81
C PRO A 580 -15.99 -1.32 -6.15
N ARG A 581 -17.08 -1.92 -6.62
CA ARG A 581 -17.58 -3.23 -6.22
C ARG A 581 -17.72 -4.11 -7.43
N LEU A 582 -17.72 -5.43 -7.23
CA LEU A 582 -18.05 -6.36 -8.32
C LEU A 582 -19.40 -6.00 -8.93
N LEU A 583 -19.49 -6.01 -10.26
CA LEU A 583 -20.76 -5.91 -10.95
C LEU A 583 -21.50 -7.25 -10.84
N THR A 584 -22.39 -7.31 -9.87
CA THR A 584 -23.10 -8.54 -9.52
C THR A 584 -24.54 -8.56 -10.01
N LYS A 585 -25.10 -9.75 -10.11
CA LYS A 585 -26.51 -9.98 -10.39
C LYS A 585 -27.42 -9.27 -9.39
N GLY A 586 -28.39 -8.52 -9.90
CA GLY A 586 -29.30 -7.72 -9.09
C GLY A 586 -28.68 -6.47 -8.45
N GLY A 587 -27.49 -6.06 -8.90
CA GLY A 587 -26.70 -5.00 -8.28
C GLY A 587 -25.90 -5.50 -7.08
N ALA A 588 -24.92 -4.71 -6.62
CA ALA A 588 -24.22 -5.04 -5.40
C ALA A 588 -25.25 -5.14 -4.26
N LYS A 589 -25.36 -6.30 -3.63
CA LYS A 589 -26.07 -6.42 -2.36
C LYS A 589 -25.36 -5.52 -1.38
N ILE A 590 -25.91 -4.34 -1.19
CA ILE A 590 -25.39 -3.38 -0.25
C ILE A 590 -25.78 -3.90 1.12
N GLU A 591 -24.81 -4.29 1.95
CA GLU A 591 -25.00 -4.07 3.38
C GLU A 591 -25.38 -2.59 3.54
N PRO A 592 -26.30 -2.24 4.47
CA PRO A 592 -26.78 -0.87 4.59
C PRO A 592 -25.59 0.08 4.50
N ASP A 593 -25.68 1.06 3.59
CA ASP A 593 -24.57 1.96 3.32
C ASP A 593 -24.08 2.54 4.66
N ILE A 594 -22.88 2.18 5.05
CA ILE A 594 -22.33 2.59 6.34
C ILE A 594 -21.78 4.01 6.23
N ASN A 595 -22.01 4.80 7.26
CA ASN A 595 -21.37 6.09 7.38
C ASN A 595 -19.85 5.92 7.44
N GLY A 596 -19.13 6.79 6.76
CA GLY A 596 -17.71 6.99 7.00
C GLY A 596 -17.45 7.58 8.38
N LEU A 597 -16.18 7.70 8.74
CA LEU A 597 -15.78 8.37 9.98
C LEU A 597 -16.43 9.77 10.05
N PRO A 598 -17.17 10.11 11.11
CA PRO A 598 -17.91 11.37 11.19
C PRO A 598 -16.98 12.57 11.26
N LEU A 599 -17.03 13.46 10.29
CA LEU A 599 -16.36 14.75 10.31
C LEU A 599 -17.35 15.85 10.72
N VAL A 600 -16.89 16.79 11.51
CA VAL A 600 -17.68 17.92 11.99
C VAL A 600 -16.97 19.24 11.73
N GLU A 601 -17.72 20.33 11.65
CA GLU A 601 -17.12 21.66 11.61
C GLU A 601 -16.33 21.91 12.90
N ALA A 602 -15.17 22.56 12.77
CA ALA A 602 -14.45 23.03 13.95
C ALA A 602 -15.34 24.03 14.72
N PRO A 603 -15.36 24.02 16.04
CA PRO A 603 -16.04 25.04 16.81
C PRO A 603 -15.60 26.43 16.38
N LYS A 604 -16.58 27.34 16.17
CA LYS A 604 -16.32 28.73 15.77
C LYS A 604 -15.61 29.51 16.84
#